data_c1b96f91530088e6c0b29e0e8dd88ad7
#
_entry.id   c1b96f91530088e6c0b29e0e8dd88ad7
#
_cell.length_a   1.000
_cell.length_b   1.000
_cell.length_c   1.000
_cell.angle_alpha   90.00
_cell.angle_beta   90.00
_cell.angle_gamma   90.00
#
_symmetry.space_group_name_H-M   'P 1'
#
loop_
_entity.id
_entity.type
_entity.pdbx_description
1 polymer ?
#
loop_
_entity_poly.entity_id
_entity_poly.type
_entity_poly.pdbx_seq_one_letter_code
_entity_poly.pdbx_strand_id
1 'polypeptide(L)'
;VTDTKERIDPYVWRVAIVVVLGSLMSVLDTTIVNVALETLHDRLHSPLSDIQWVITGYLLSLATVIPLTGWASRRFGAKKIYLVSLVLFTLGSALCGLASSTSELIVFRVLQGVGGGMILPVGQLILADTAGPKAMGRVVSVTGVPTMLGPILGPTIGGLILSTGSWRLIFYVNVPIGAIAILLALRILPASGLAAKPPRLDLRGLALMATGLPLLTYGLAEIGITGGFSSGKVLIPLLASAILIPAFVWHALGRKAPLLDLRLYRQGTYASASLVLFFLGAALFGAIILLPLYFQQVRGESVIDTGLLLGPQGLGMALMMPFVGRMVDKVGGGPLAFIGVAVTLVAGVPLALIGAHTSLVWLGFVQFVRGIGIGFAFMPAFVAALAALERQQLPDASPQLNVLMRVGGSIGTAVLAVVLERAILAAGHAPSAAGVAAAYGTALWWSIGISAAALGPCVWLTLAERSARRARREDADAAGGPLEPPLVEAAL
;
A
#
# COMPACT_ATOMS: atom_id res chain seq x y z
N VAL A 1 38.44 17.48 3.26
CA VAL A 1 37.69 16.24 3.12
C VAL A 1 36.54 16.54 2.20
N THR A 2 36.73 16.21 0.94
CA THR A 2 35.74 16.42 -0.12
C THR A 2 34.60 15.43 0.12
N ASP A 3 33.44 15.98 0.48
CA ASP A 3 32.15 15.27 0.55
C ASP A 3 31.78 14.80 -0.87
N THR A 4 32.36 13.66 -1.29
CA THR A 4 31.97 12.99 -2.52
C THR A 4 30.56 12.44 -2.29
N LYS A 5 29.54 13.28 -2.59
CA LYS A 5 28.16 12.81 -2.77
C LYS A 5 28.22 11.59 -3.67
N GLU A 6 28.21 10.38 -3.09
CA GLU A 6 28.08 9.14 -3.86
C GLU A 6 26.84 9.29 -4.75
N ARG A 7 27.07 9.60 -6.03
CA ARG A 7 26.01 9.69 -7.03
C ARG A 7 25.46 8.28 -7.20
N ILE A 8 24.15 8.13 -7.00
CA ILE A 8 23.48 6.87 -7.32
C ILE A 8 23.73 6.58 -8.79
N ASP A 9 24.15 5.35 -9.11
CA ASP A 9 24.37 4.90 -10.48
C ASP A 9 23.12 5.25 -11.34
N PRO A 10 23.29 5.93 -12.47
CA PRO A 10 22.19 6.21 -13.40
C PRO A 10 21.39 4.96 -13.81
N TYR A 11 22.02 3.80 -13.77
CA TYR A 11 21.35 2.53 -14.04
C TYR A 11 20.25 2.22 -13.00
N VAL A 12 20.49 2.48 -11.73
CA VAL A 12 19.49 2.30 -10.64
C VAL A 12 18.26 3.16 -10.91
N TRP A 13 18.44 4.39 -11.37
CA TRP A 13 17.34 5.28 -11.74
C TRP A 13 16.53 4.77 -12.94
N ARG A 14 17.19 4.17 -13.93
CA ARG A 14 16.50 3.53 -15.07
C ARG A 14 15.63 2.37 -14.60
N VAL A 15 16.15 1.52 -13.71
CA VAL A 15 15.38 0.45 -13.08
C VAL A 15 14.20 1.01 -12.27
N ALA A 16 14.43 2.09 -11.52
CA ALA A 16 13.39 2.76 -10.74
C ALA A 16 12.23 3.26 -11.62
N ILE A 17 12.52 3.87 -12.77
CA ILE A 17 11.49 4.31 -13.74
C ILE A 17 10.61 3.15 -14.20
N VAL A 18 11.19 1.99 -14.50
CA VAL A 18 10.44 0.81 -14.93
C VAL A 18 9.48 0.34 -13.83
N VAL A 19 9.98 0.29 -12.58
CA VAL A 19 9.17 -0.12 -11.43
C VAL A 19 8.08 0.89 -11.12
N VAL A 20 8.40 2.19 -11.23
CA VAL A 20 7.42 3.29 -11.06
C VAL A 20 6.28 3.18 -12.05
N LEU A 21 6.56 2.94 -13.34
CA LEU A 21 5.52 2.81 -14.37
C LEU A 21 4.58 1.64 -14.08
N GLY A 22 5.12 0.48 -13.72
CA GLY A 22 4.28 -0.67 -13.36
C GLY A 22 3.45 -0.43 -12.10
N SER A 23 4.06 0.16 -11.06
CA SER A 23 3.36 0.46 -9.81
C SER A 23 2.26 1.50 -10.00
N LEU A 24 2.55 2.59 -10.74
CA LEU A 24 1.58 3.63 -11.06
C LEU A 24 0.37 3.06 -11.80
N MET A 25 0.63 2.23 -12.82
CA MET A 25 -0.42 1.56 -13.62
C MET A 25 -1.34 0.71 -12.72
N SER A 26 -0.77 -0.11 -11.83
CA SER A 26 -1.56 -0.97 -10.93
C SER A 26 -2.37 -0.17 -9.90
N VAL A 27 -1.82 0.93 -9.37
CA VAL A 27 -2.50 1.77 -8.38
C VAL A 27 -3.59 2.63 -9.01
N LEU A 28 -3.32 3.23 -10.17
CA LEU A 28 -4.32 4.00 -10.93
C LEU A 28 -5.52 3.13 -11.32
N ASP A 29 -5.27 1.92 -11.81
CA ASP A 29 -6.33 0.99 -12.18
C ASP A 29 -7.29 0.69 -11.01
N THR A 30 -6.74 0.49 -9.82
CA THR A 30 -7.55 0.23 -8.61
C THR A 30 -8.47 1.41 -8.26
N THR A 31 -8.03 2.63 -8.52
CA THR A 31 -8.74 3.85 -8.11
C THR A 31 -9.66 4.42 -9.18
N ILE A 32 -9.28 4.30 -10.46
CA ILE A 32 -10.10 4.76 -11.60
C ILE A 32 -11.41 3.96 -11.68
N VAL A 33 -11.35 2.63 -11.48
CA VAL A 33 -12.55 1.77 -11.59
C VAL A 33 -13.58 2.08 -10.52
N ASN A 34 -13.18 2.56 -9.33
CA ASN A 34 -14.12 2.96 -8.28
C ASN A 34 -15.06 4.09 -8.75
N VAL A 35 -14.57 5.01 -9.57
CA VAL A 35 -15.37 6.13 -10.11
C VAL A 35 -16.34 5.67 -11.19
N ALA A 36 -16.05 4.55 -11.85
CA ALA A 36 -16.82 4.04 -12.97
C ALA A 36 -18.01 3.16 -12.57
N LEU A 37 -18.19 2.84 -11.28
CA LEU A 37 -19.20 1.85 -10.83
C LEU A 37 -20.62 2.18 -11.31
N GLU A 38 -21.05 3.43 -11.18
CA GLU A 38 -22.37 3.87 -11.61
C GLU A 38 -22.51 3.79 -13.14
N THR A 39 -21.50 4.28 -13.87
CA THR A 39 -21.46 4.17 -15.33
C THR A 39 -21.49 2.71 -15.81
N LEU A 40 -20.80 1.81 -15.11
CA LEU A 40 -20.80 0.37 -15.43
C LEU A 40 -22.18 -0.25 -15.15
N HIS A 41 -22.84 0.12 -14.04
CA HIS A 41 -24.21 -0.28 -13.72
C HIS A 41 -25.16 0.06 -14.86
N ASP A 42 -25.14 1.32 -15.30
CA ASP A 42 -26.03 1.80 -16.37
C ASP A 42 -25.73 1.15 -17.73
N ARG A 43 -24.45 1.03 -18.08
CA ARG A 43 -24.04 0.54 -19.40
C ARG A 43 -24.10 -0.98 -19.56
N LEU A 44 -23.92 -1.74 -18.48
CA LEU A 44 -24.01 -3.21 -18.49
C LEU A 44 -25.39 -3.72 -18.04
N HIS A 45 -26.29 -2.82 -17.65
CA HIS A 45 -27.66 -3.14 -17.18
C HIS A 45 -27.65 -4.23 -16.08
N SER A 46 -26.70 -4.18 -15.18
CA SER A 46 -26.50 -5.16 -14.11
C SER A 46 -26.69 -4.54 -12.74
N PRO A 47 -27.22 -5.26 -11.73
CA PRO A 47 -27.37 -4.75 -10.39
C PRO A 47 -26.04 -4.24 -9.82
N LEU A 48 -26.09 -3.20 -9.01
CA LEU A 48 -24.89 -2.59 -8.41
C LEU A 48 -24.10 -3.59 -7.55
N SER A 49 -24.80 -4.55 -6.92
CA SER A 49 -24.19 -5.66 -6.18
C SER A 49 -23.27 -6.52 -7.06
N ASP A 50 -23.64 -6.73 -8.33
CA ASP A 50 -22.84 -7.53 -9.25
C ASP A 50 -21.67 -6.72 -9.81
N ILE A 51 -21.91 -5.41 -10.08
CA ILE A 51 -20.85 -4.48 -10.51
C ILE A 51 -19.77 -4.32 -9.43
N GLN A 52 -20.11 -4.36 -8.15
CA GLN A 52 -19.12 -4.33 -7.06
C GLN A 52 -18.11 -5.47 -7.14
N TRP A 53 -18.49 -6.63 -7.72
CA TRP A 53 -17.58 -7.75 -7.93
C TRP A 53 -16.46 -7.43 -8.93
N VAL A 54 -16.61 -6.42 -9.79
CA VAL A 54 -15.55 -5.93 -10.69
C VAL A 54 -14.35 -5.42 -9.88
N ILE A 55 -14.60 -4.77 -8.73
CA ILE A 55 -13.55 -4.32 -7.80
C ILE A 55 -13.14 -5.46 -6.86
N THR A 56 -14.12 -6.10 -6.23
CA THR A 56 -13.89 -7.15 -5.23
C THR A 56 -13.10 -8.32 -5.83
N GLY A 57 -13.46 -8.81 -7.01
CA GLY A 57 -12.77 -9.89 -7.69
C GLY A 57 -11.31 -9.57 -7.99
N TYR A 58 -11.02 -8.34 -8.41
CA TYR A 58 -9.65 -7.86 -8.61
C TYR A 58 -8.87 -7.83 -7.29
N LEU A 59 -9.43 -7.25 -6.23
CA LEU A 59 -8.75 -7.13 -4.93
C LEU A 59 -8.50 -8.50 -4.28
N LEU A 60 -9.45 -9.44 -4.37
CA LEU A 60 -9.30 -10.80 -3.85
C LEU A 60 -8.22 -11.57 -4.63
N SER A 61 -8.22 -11.46 -5.96
CA SER A 61 -7.19 -12.07 -6.80
C SER A 61 -5.80 -11.53 -6.46
N LEU A 62 -5.70 -10.22 -6.30
CA LEU A 62 -4.47 -9.53 -5.90
C LEU A 62 -3.98 -10.02 -4.52
N ALA A 63 -4.87 -10.12 -3.53
CA ALA A 63 -4.55 -10.62 -2.19
C ALA A 63 -4.08 -12.08 -2.22
N THR A 64 -4.68 -12.91 -3.08
CA THR A 64 -4.33 -14.32 -3.27
C THR A 64 -2.91 -14.51 -3.77
N VAL A 65 -2.43 -13.63 -4.67
CA VAL A 65 -1.18 -13.84 -5.41
C VAL A 65 0.03 -13.20 -4.71
N ILE A 66 -0.16 -12.15 -3.91
CA ILE A 66 0.93 -11.47 -3.21
C ILE A 66 1.83 -12.46 -2.43
N PRO A 67 1.32 -13.40 -1.63
CA PRO A 67 2.16 -14.35 -0.89
C PRO A 67 3.02 -15.25 -1.78
N LEU A 68 2.59 -15.49 -3.03
CA LEU A 68 3.30 -16.35 -3.99
C LEU A 68 4.54 -15.68 -4.58
N THR A 69 4.63 -14.35 -4.53
CA THR A 69 5.65 -13.56 -5.26
C THR A 69 7.07 -13.88 -4.83
N GLY A 70 7.31 -14.14 -3.54
CA GLY A 70 8.63 -14.50 -3.00
C GLY A 70 9.14 -15.83 -3.56
N TRP A 71 8.31 -16.87 -3.50
CA TRP A 71 8.64 -18.15 -4.07
C TRP A 71 8.85 -18.08 -5.59
N ALA A 72 7.95 -17.41 -6.30
CA ALA A 72 8.00 -17.27 -7.75
C ALA A 72 9.28 -16.53 -8.19
N SER A 73 9.66 -15.46 -7.48
CA SER A 73 10.88 -14.71 -7.77
C SER A 73 12.16 -15.55 -7.55
N ARG A 74 12.21 -16.37 -6.50
CA ARG A 74 13.34 -17.29 -6.27
C ARG A 74 13.39 -18.43 -7.29
N ARG A 75 12.23 -18.92 -7.73
CA ARG A 75 12.13 -20.06 -8.65
C ARG A 75 12.42 -19.68 -10.09
N PHE A 76 11.92 -18.54 -10.54
CA PHE A 76 11.91 -18.15 -11.95
C PHE A 76 12.73 -16.88 -12.24
N GLY A 77 13.21 -16.19 -11.19
CA GLY A 77 13.90 -14.91 -11.27
C GLY A 77 12.93 -13.71 -11.24
N ALA A 78 13.30 -12.67 -10.50
CA ALA A 78 12.46 -11.48 -10.29
C ALA A 78 12.12 -10.77 -11.61
N LYS A 79 13.08 -10.61 -12.56
CA LYS A 79 12.82 -10.01 -13.87
C LYS A 79 11.72 -10.74 -14.63
N LYS A 80 11.79 -12.09 -14.71
CA LYS A 80 10.81 -12.89 -15.45
C LYS A 80 9.42 -12.77 -14.82
N ILE A 81 9.33 -12.84 -13.49
CA ILE A 81 8.05 -12.69 -12.79
C ILE A 81 7.48 -11.28 -12.98
N TYR A 82 8.32 -10.25 -12.92
CA TYR A 82 7.88 -8.88 -13.17
C TYR A 82 7.32 -8.70 -14.58
N LEU A 83 8.00 -9.23 -15.60
CA LEU A 83 7.53 -9.21 -16.99
C LEU A 83 6.21 -9.95 -17.18
N VAL A 84 6.10 -11.18 -16.63
CA VAL A 84 4.84 -11.94 -16.67
C VAL A 84 3.71 -11.17 -15.99
N SER A 85 3.99 -10.52 -14.86
CA SER A 85 3.01 -9.71 -14.14
C SER A 85 2.53 -8.51 -14.97
N LEU A 86 3.45 -7.78 -15.62
CA LEU A 86 3.11 -6.67 -16.52
C LEU A 86 2.29 -7.14 -17.71
N VAL A 87 2.66 -8.27 -18.33
CA VAL A 87 1.93 -8.84 -19.47
C VAL A 87 0.53 -9.27 -19.05
N LEU A 88 0.39 -10.03 -17.95
CA LEU A 88 -0.92 -10.46 -17.45
C LEU A 88 -1.81 -9.28 -17.08
N PHE A 89 -1.25 -8.26 -16.45
CA PHE A 89 -2.01 -7.05 -16.10
C PHE A 89 -2.47 -6.30 -17.36
N THR A 90 -1.57 -6.07 -18.32
CA THR A 90 -1.87 -5.32 -19.54
C THR A 90 -2.88 -6.06 -20.42
N LEU A 91 -2.72 -7.39 -20.59
CA LEU A 91 -3.69 -8.21 -21.31
C LEU A 91 -5.04 -8.27 -20.58
N GLY A 92 -5.02 -8.46 -19.26
CA GLY A 92 -6.24 -8.43 -18.44
C GLY A 92 -6.97 -7.10 -18.59
N SER A 93 -6.25 -5.98 -18.59
CA SER A 93 -6.83 -4.65 -18.80
C SER A 93 -7.42 -4.49 -20.22
N ALA A 94 -6.71 -4.96 -21.25
CA ALA A 94 -7.24 -4.95 -22.62
C ALA A 94 -8.54 -5.78 -22.74
N LEU A 95 -8.57 -6.97 -22.13
CA LEU A 95 -9.75 -7.83 -22.08
C LEU A 95 -10.91 -7.18 -21.32
N CYS A 96 -10.63 -6.49 -20.19
CA CYS A 96 -11.66 -5.71 -19.47
C CYS A 96 -12.30 -4.66 -20.40
N GLY A 97 -11.52 -3.96 -21.22
CA GLY A 97 -12.05 -3.00 -22.21
C GLY A 97 -12.87 -3.64 -23.33
N LEU A 98 -12.70 -4.93 -23.60
CA LEU A 98 -13.44 -5.71 -24.58
C LEU A 98 -14.71 -6.37 -24.01
N ALA A 99 -14.88 -6.39 -22.68
CA ALA A 99 -15.99 -7.08 -22.04
C ALA A 99 -17.35 -6.58 -22.54
N SER A 100 -18.25 -7.52 -22.78
CA SER A 100 -19.63 -7.30 -23.22
C SER A 100 -20.65 -7.55 -22.12
N SER A 101 -20.26 -8.21 -21.04
CA SER A 101 -21.08 -8.52 -19.87
C SER A 101 -20.34 -8.29 -18.56
N THR A 102 -21.11 -8.12 -17.47
CA THR A 102 -20.54 -8.00 -16.12
C THR A 102 -19.74 -9.24 -15.73
N SER A 103 -20.21 -10.44 -16.05
CA SER A 103 -19.51 -11.69 -15.74
C SER A 103 -18.17 -11.79 -16.46
N GLU A 104 -18.08 -11.43 -17.74
CA GLU A 104 -16.82 -11.36 -18.46
C GLU A 104 -15.88 -10.35 -17.85
N LEU A 105 -16.38 -9.16 -17.50
CA LEU A 105 -15.60 -8.12 -16.88
C LEU A 105 -15.01 -8.60 -15.54
N ILE A 106 -15.79 -9.29 -14.69
CA ILE A 106 -15.32 -9.86 -13.42
C ILE A 106 -14.21 -10.88 -13.67
N VAL A 107 -14.39 -11.82 -14.62
CA VAL A 107 -13.36 -12.83 -14.94
C VAL A 107 -12.06 -12.16 -15.41
N PHE A 108 -12.16 -11.16 -16.29
CA PHE A 108 -10.97 -10.44 -16.76
C PHE A 108 -10.32 -9.60 -15.67
N ARG A 109 -11.09 -9.06 -14.73
CA ARG A 109 -10.58 -8.38 -13.54
C ARG A 109 -9.81 -9.33 -12.61
N VAL A 110 -10.29 -10.56 -12.41
CA VAL A 110 -9.58 -11.59 -11.66
C VAL A 110 -8.22 -11.89 -12.33
N LEU A 111 -8.20 -12.08 -13.66
CA LEU A 111 -6.97 -12.30 -14.41
C LEU A 111 -5.99 -11.11 -14.27
N GLN A 112 -6.50 -9.88 -14.41
CA GLN A 112 -5.74 -8.65 -14.25
C GLN A 112 -5.17 -8.52 -12.83
N GLY A 113 -5.95 -8.92 -11.80
CA GLY A 113 -5.53 -8.91 -10.40
C GLY A 113 -4.38 -9.89 -10.11
N VAL A 114 -4.32 -11.05 -10.79
CA VAL A 114 -3.16 -11.96 -10.72
C VAL A 114 -1.88 -11.25 -11.15
N GLY A 115 -1.90 -10.50 -12.25
CA GLY A 115 -0.77 -9.68 -12.68
C GLY A 115 -0.48 -8.55 -11.68
N GLY A 116 -1.50 -7.76 -11.33
CA GLY A 116 -1.39 -6.58 -10.47
C GLY A 116 -0.80 -6.87 -9.09
N GLY A 117 -1.16 -8.02 -8.50
CA GLY A 117 -0.69 -8.42 -7.17
C GLY A 117 0.81 -8.66 -7.07
N MET A 118 1.46 -9.02 -8.17
CA MET A 118 2.90 -9.27 -8.19
C MET A 118 3.73 -8.03 -8.54
N ILE A 119 3.17 -7.04 -9.25
CA ILE A 119 3.94 -5.88 -9.77
C ILE A 119 4.67 -5.15 -8.65
N LEU A 120 3.95 -4.74 -7.60
CA LEU A 120 4.51 -3.92 -6.53
C LEU A 120 5.57 -4.67 -5.71
N PRO A 121 5.31 -5.86 -5.12
CA PRO A 121 6.30 -6.55 -4.29
C PRO A 121 7.52 -7.02 -5.09
N VAL A 122 7.35 -7.45 -6.35
CA VAL A 122 8.49 -7.86 -7.19
C VAL A 122 9.29 -6.64 -7.66
N GLY A 123 8.63 -5.53 -7.97
CA GLY A 123 9.29 -4.26 -8.28
C GLY A 123 10.14 -3.75 -7.12
N GLN A 124 9.60 -3.77 -5.90
CA GLN A 124 10.34 -3.43 -4.68
C GLN A 124 11.55 -4.35 -4.44
N LEU A 125 11.39 -5.66 -4.69
CA LEU A 125 12.49 -6.61 -4.62
C LEU A 125 13.60 -6.29 -5.61
N ILE A 126 13.27 -6.03 -6.89
CA ILE A 126 14.24 -5.67 -7.94
C ILE A 126 14.99 -4.39 -7.56
N LEU A 127 14.28 -3.39 -7.04
CA LEU A 127 14.90 -2.13 -6.60
C LEU A 127 15.82 -2.33 -5.41
N ALA A 128 15.39 -3.08 -4.40
CA ALA A 128 16.18 -3.38 -3.23
C ALA A 128 17.47 -4.12 -3.59
N ASP A 129 17.38 -5.07 -4.51
CA ASP A 129 18.54 -5.83 -4.98
C ASP A 129 19.51 -4.98 -5.83
N THR A 130 18.96 -4.09 -6.68
CA THR A 130 19.75 -3.25 -7.59
C THR A 130 20.39 -2.05 -6.87
N ALA A 131 19.66 -1.39 -5.96
CA ALA A 131 20.15 -0.20 -5.26
C ALA A 131 21.16 -0.54 -4.16
N GLY A 132 21.07 -1.72 -3.58
CA GLY A 132 21.85 -2.11 -2.43
C GLY A 132 21.51 -1.31 -1.15
N PRO A 133 22.09 -1.67 0.01
CA PRO A 133 21.71 -1.08 1.30
C PRO A 133 21.89 0.43 1.38
N LYS A 134 22.97 0.98 0.80
CA LYS A 134 23.34 2.40 0.89
C LYS A 134 22.42 3.34 0.09
N ALA A 135 21.88 2.89 -1.05
CA ALA A 135 21.04 3.72 -1.91
C ALA A 135 19.53 3.41 -1.80
N MET A 136 19.18 2.34 -1.08
CA MET A 136 17.82 1.79 -0.98
C MET A 136 16.82 2.84 -0.51
N GLY A 137 17.14 3.60 0.55
CA GLY A 137 16.26 4.63 1.09
C GLY A 137 15.87 5.69 0.04
N ARG A 138 16.85 6.18 -0.71
CA ARG A 138 16.62 7.21 -1.75
C ARG A 138 15.82 6.67 -2.94
N VAL A 139 16.10 5.46 -3.37
CA VAL A 139 15.45 4.86 -4.55
C VAL A 139 14.03 4.42 -4.23
N VAL A 140 13.82 3.74 -3.11
CA VAL A 140 12.48 3.30 -2.66
C VAL A 140 11.58 4.50 -2.36
N SER A 141 12.13 5.58 -1.79
CA SER A 141 11.35 6.81 -1.55
C SER A 141 10.79 7.40 -2.85
N VAL A 142 11.59 7.47 -3.91
CA VAL A 142 11.12 7.99 -5.21
C VAL A 142 10.05 7.09 -5.84
N THR A 143 10.17 5.78 -5.69
CA THR A 143 9.16 4.84 -6.22
C THR A 143 7.86 4.83 -5.42
N GLY A 144 7.89 5.30 -4.19
CA GLY A 144 6.69 5.49 -3.37
C GLY A 144 5.79 6.63 -3.84
N VAL A 145 6.36 7.66 -4.52
CA VAL A 145 5.58 8.83 -5.00
C VAL A 145 4.38 8.42 -5.86
N PRO A 146 4.52 7.63 -6.92
CA PRO A 146 3.39 7.24 -7.76
C PRO A 146 2.33 6.42 -7.01
N THR A 147 2.78 5.54 -6.13
CA THR A 147 1.87 4.71 -5.32
C THR A 147 0.98 5.58 -4.43
N MET A 148 1.52 6.67 -3.92
CA MET A 148 0.81 7.59 -3.04
C MET A 148 -0.03 8.62 -3.81
N LEU A 149 0.35 8.96 -5.04
CA LEU A 149 -0.42 9.84 -5.93
C LEU A 149 -1.59 9.12 -6.61
N GLY A 150 -1.51 7.80 -6.78
CA GLY A 150 -2.53 7.02 -7.48
C GLY A 150 -3.95 7.23 -6.94
N PRO A 151 -4.21 7.14 -5.64
CA PRO A 151 -5.54 7.38 -5.06
C PRO A 151 -6.11 8.79 -5.32
N ILE A 152 -5.24 9.76 -5.58
CA ILE A 152 -5.61 11.15 -5.86
C ILE A 152 -5.85 11.35 -7.36
N LEU A 153 -4.91 10.87 -8.17
CA LEU A 153 -4.98 11.00 -9.63
C LEU A 153 -6.09 10.12 -10.23
N GLY A 154 -6.38 8.97 -9.60
CA GLY A 154 -7.34 8.01 -10.11
C GLY A 154 -8.74 8.59 -10.32
N PRO A 155 -9.40 9.18 -9.30
CA PRO A 155 -10.70 9.81 -9.48
C PRO A 155 -10.70 10.94 -10.52
N THR A 156 -9.67 11.79 -10.53
CA THR A 156 -9.54 12.90 -11.47
C THR A 156 -9.39 12.39 -12.91
N ILE A 157 -8.47 11.46 -13.15
CA ILE A 157 -8.24 10.85 -14.47
C ILE A 157 -9.45 10.03 -14.88
N GLY A 158 -10.04 9.26 -13.96
CA GLY A 158 -11.23 8.45 -14.20
C GLY A 158 -12.43 9.29 -14.59
N GLY A 159 -12.72 10.37 -13.86
CA GLY A 159 -13.79 11.31 -14.20
C GLY A 159 -13.58 11.97 -15.56
N LEU A 160 -12.35 12.38 -15.88
CA LEU A 160 -12.02 12.96 -17.19
C LEU A 160 -12.21 11.95 -18.32
N ILE A 161 -11.78 10.70 -18.15
CA ILE A 161 -11.97 9.63 -19.14
C ILE A 161 -13.46 9.35 -19.34
N LEU A 162 -14.23 9.23 -18.25
CA LEU A 162 -15.67 8.95 -18.33
C LEU A 162 -16.44 10.08 -19.01
N SER A 163 -16.01 11.34 -18.86
CA SER A 163 -16.60 12.48 -19.57
C SER A 163 -16.46 12.40 -21.10
N THR A 164 -15.51 11.59 -21.62
CA THR A 164 -15.36 11.35 -23.07
C THR A 164 -16.36 10.34 -23.63
N GLY A 165 -17.20 9.73 -22.80
CA GLY A 165 -18.36 8.92 -23.18
C GLY A 165 -18.15 7.40 -23.21
N SER A 166 -16.93 6.88 -23.10
CA SER A 166 -16.68 5.43 -23.10
C SER A 166 -15.97 4.95 -21.84
N TRP A 167 -16.67 4.16 -21.01
CA TRP A 167 -16.11 3.53 -19.84
C TRP A 167 -14.94 2.57 -20.16
N ARG A 168 -14.90 2.03 -21.38
CA ARG A 168 -13.83 1.10 -21.81
C ARG A 168 -12.44 1.73 -21.77
N LEU A 169 -12.37 3.05 -21.94
CA LEU A 169 -11.11 3.80 -21.92
C LEU A 169 -10.43 3.78 -20.55
N ILE A 170 -11.17 3.56 -19.44
CA ILE A 170 -10.55 3.42 -18.10
C ILE A 170 -9.62 2.20 -18.04
N PHE A 171 -9.89 1.17 -18.83
CA PHE A 171 -9.05 0.00 -18.95
C PHE A 171 -7.98 0.16 -20.04
N TYR A 172 -8.35 0.73 -21.19
CA TYR A 172 -7.41 0.92 -22.30
C TYR A 172 -6.28 1.90 -22.00
N VAL A 173 -6.43 2.82 -21.05
CA VAL A 173 -5.34 3.71 -20.60
C VAL A 173 -4.13 2.93 -20.07
N ASN A 174 -4.35 1.75 -19.49
CA ASN A 174 -3.27 0.89 -18.99
C ASN A 174 -2.50 0.20 -20.12
N VAL A 175 -3.08 0.01 -21.30
CA VAL A 175 -2.46 -0.74 -22.39
C VAL A 175 -1.20 -0.06 -22.93
N PRO A 176 -1.21 1.24 -23.33
CA PRO A 176 0.01 1.91 -23.77
C PRO A 176 1.06 2.04 -22.65
N ILE A 177 0.63 2.29 -21.41
CA ILE A 177 1.54 2.38 -20.27
C ILE A 177 2.21 1.01 -20.01
N GLY A 178 1.42 -0.07 -20.03
CA GLY A 178 1.91 -1.43 -19.89
C GLY A 178 2.85 -1.86 -21.00
N ALA A 179 2.53 -1.53 -22.27
CA ALA A 179 3.41 -1.82 -23.40
C ALA A 179 4.78 -1.12 -23.23
N ILE A 180 4.78 0.16 -22.85
CA ILE A 180 6.02 0.90 -22.57
C ILE A 180 6.77 0.26 -21.39
N ALA A 181 6.09 -0.06 -20.30
CA ALA A 181 6.70 -0.70 -19.13
C ALA A 181 7.32 -2.07 -19.46
N ILE A 182 6.65 -2.89 -20.29
CA ILE A 182 7.16 -4.19 -20.75
C ILE A 182 8.42 -3.98 -21.60
N LEU A 183 8.41 -3.08 -22.59
CA LEU A 183 9.55 -2.79 -23.44
C LEU A 183 10.75 -2.31 -22.65
N LEU A 184 10.54 -1.40 -21.70
CA LEU A 184 11.59 -0.90 -20.82
C LEU A 184 12.08 -2.00 -19.87
N ALA A 185 11.19 -2.83 -19.31
CA ALA A 185 11.57 -3.94 -18.44
C ALA A 185 12.44 -4.99 -19.17
N LEU A 186 12.10 -5.30 -20.42
CA LEU A 186 12.91 -6.22 -21.23
C LEU A 186 14.34 -5.70 -21.42
N ARG A 187 14.51 -4.39 -21.70
CA ARG A 187 15.80 -3.77 -22.02
C ARG A 187 16.63 -3.39 -20.80
N ILE A 188 15.98 -2.93 -19.73
CA ILE A 188 16.64 -2.28 -18.59
C ILE A 188 16.83 -3.22 -17.41
N LEU A 189 15.84 -4.06 -17.09
CA LEU A 189 15.93 -4.87 -15.87
C LEU A 189 17.08 -5.87 -15.95
N PRO A 190 17.87 -6.02 -14.86
CA PRO A 190 18.99 -6.96 -14.82
C PRO A 190 18.47 -8.40 -14.89
N ALA A 191 19.26 -9.29 -15.46
CA ALA A 191 18.99 -10.71 -15.37
C ALA A 191 19.05 -11.12 -13.89
N SER A 192 17.99 -11.73 -13.39
CA SER A 192 17.96 -12.18 -12.01
C SER A 192 18.74 -13.49 -11.88
N GLY A 193 19.64 -13.57 -10.90
CA GLY A 193 20.26 -14.82 -10.52
C GLY A 193 19.18 -15.82 -10.07
N LEU A 194 19.21 -17.02 -10.64
CA LEU A 194 18.35 -18.12 -10.16
C LEU A 194 18.98 -18.73 -8.91
N ALA A 195 18.16 -19.13 -7.94
CA ALA A 195 18.65 -19.92 -6.83
C ALA A 195 19.25 -21.23 -7.34
N ALA A 196 20.42 -21.61 -6.85
CA ALA A 196 21.09 -22.86 -7.25
C ALA A 196 20.21 -24.10 -6.99
N LYS A 197 19.39 -24.06 -5.94
CA LYS A 197 18.35 -25.05 -5.62
C LYS A 197 17.03 -24.31 -5.39
N PRO A 198 16.19 -24.16 -6.42
CA PRO A 198 14.92 -23.47 -6.27
C PRO A 198 14.01 -24.21 -5.28
N PRO A 199 13.38 -23.47 -4.35
CA PRO A 199 12.53 -24.08 -3.33
C PRO A 199 11.30 -24.74 -3.96
N ARG A 200 10.85 -25.84 -3.37
CA ARG A 200 9.56 -26.46 -3.72
C ARG A 200 8.43 -25.56 -3.24
N LEU A 201 7.36 -25.48 -4.03
CA LEU A 201 6.17 -24.73 -3.63
C LEU A 201 5.51 -25.36 -2.40
N ASP A 202 5.24 -24.53 -1.41
CA ASP A 202 4.45 -24.91 -0.24
C ASP A 202 2.96 -24.83 -0.58
N LEU A 203 2.43 -25.90 -1.20
CA LEU A 203 1.04 -25.96 -1.64
C LEU A 203 0.05 -25.82 -0.48
N ARG A 204 0.38 -26.38 0.71
CA ARG A 204 -0.49 -26.25 1.89
C ARG A 204 -0.50 -24.82 2.42
N GLY A 205 0.67 -24.22 2.56
CA GLY A 205 0.79 -22.80 2.94
C GLY A 205 0.10 -21.89 1.93
N LEU A 206 0.25 -22.17 0.62
CA LEU A 206 -0.45 -21.43 -0.42
C LEU A 206 -1.97 -21.56 -0.30
N ALA A 207 -2.50 -22.78 -0.15
CA ALA A 207 -3.95 -22.99 -0.01
C ALA A 207 -4.52 -22.26 1.22
N LEU A 208 -3.83 -22.31 2.36
CA LEU A 208 -4.25 -21.62 3.58
C LEU A 208 -4.26 -20.09 3.42
N MET A 209 -3.19 -19.51 2.84
CA MET A 209 -3.09 -18.05 2.65
C MET A 209 -3.95 -17.56 1.50
N ALA A 210 -3.96 -18.26 0.36
CA ALA A 210 -4.75 -17.89 -0.82
C ALA A 210 -6.26 -17.97 -0.59
N THR A 211 -6.69 -18.67 0.45
CA THR A 211 -8.10 -18.72 0.89
C THR A 211 -8.31 -17.79 2.09
N GLY A 212 -7.44 -17.86 3.10
CA GLY A 212 -7.61 -17.12 4.36
C GLY A 212 -7.54 -15.61 4.20
N LEU A 213 -6.58 -15.11 3.41
CA LEU A 213 -6.41 -13.67 3.24
C LEU A 213 -7.53 -13.01 2.41
N PRO A 214 -7.98 -13.58 1.27
CA PRO A 214 -9.17 -13.09 0.58
C PRO A 214 -10.44 -13.14 1.42
N LEU A 215 -10.67 -14.22 2.18
CA LEU A 215 -11.83 -14.30 3.07
C LEU A 215 -11.79 -13.22 4.16
N LEU A 216 -10.61 -12.93 4.72
CA LEU A 216 -10.45 -11.83 5.68
C LEU A 216 -10.81 -10.49 5.04
N THR A 217 -10.22 -10.18 3.88
CA THR A 217 -10.44 -8.91 3.19
C THR A 217 -11.89 -8.76 2.71
N TYR A 218 -12.50 -9.84 2.22
CA TYR A 218 -13.92 -9.86 1.82
C TYR A 218 -14.84 -9.64 3.02
N GLY A 219 -14.67 -10.41 4.08
CA GLY A 219 -15.49 -10.29 5.28
C GLY A 219 -15.41 -8.90 5.92
N LEU A 220 -14.22 -8.29 5.92
CA LEU A 220 -14.02 -6.92 6.40
C LEU A 220 -14.67 -5.88 5.48
N ALA A 221 -14.61 -6.06 4.15
CA ALA A 221 -15.27 -5.18 3.20
C ALA A 221 -16.81 -5.24 3.34
N GLU A 222 -17.38 -6.43 3.53
CA GLU A 222 -18.82 -6.63 3.73
C GLU A 222 -19.35 -5.95 5.00
N ILE A 223 -18.52 -5.74 6.02
CA ILE A 223 -18.93 -4.97 7.22
C ILE A 223 -19.36 -3.56 6.82
N GLY A 224 -18.59 -2.90 5.93
CA GLY A 224 -18.90 -1.55 5.46
C GLY A 224 -20.16 -1.48 4.57
N ILE A 225 -20.57 -2.59 3.97
CA ILE A 225 -21.76 -2.66 3.11
C ILE A 225 -23.01 -3.02 3.93
N THR A 226 -22.87 -3.91 4.91
CA THR A 226 -23.99 -4.45 5.72
C THR A 226 -24.22 -3.67 7.01
N GLY A 227 -23.33 -2.75 7.35
CA GLY A 227 -23.40 -1.93 8.56
C GLY A 227 -23.14 -2.68 9.88
N GLY A 228 -22.67 -3.90 9.84
CA GLY A 228 -22.46 -4.67 11.07
C GLY A 228 -21.97 -6.10 10.90
N PHE A 229 -21.90 -6.81 12.02
CA PHE A 229 -21.36 -8.16 12.12
C PHE A 229 -22.43 -9.27 12.03
N SER A 230 -23.72 -8.94 11.95
CA SER A 230 -24.81 -9.93 12.06
C SER A 230 -25.06 -10.74 10.77
N SER A 231 -24.54 -10.31 9.63
CA SER A 231 -24.72 -10.98 8.35
C SER A 231 -23.85 -12.22 8.21
N GLY A 232 -24.41 -13.32 7.68
CA GLY A 232 -23.63 -14.50 7.32
C GLY A 232 -22.53 -14.22 6.27
N LYS A 233 -22.73 -13.21 5.40
CA LYS A 233 -21.72 -12.76 4.44
C LYS A 233 -20.49 -12.14 5.12
N VAL A 234 -20.63 -11.65 6.36
CA VAL A 234 -19.55 -11.14 7.20
C VAL A 234 -18.96 -12.22 8.08
N LEU A 235 -19.82 -12.91 8.86
CA LEU A 235 -19.36 -13.86 9.88
C LEU A 235 -18.66 -15.08 9.29
N ILE A 236 -19.20 -15.70 8.23
CA ILE A 236 -18.62 -16.93 7.67
C ILE A 236 -17.20 -16.68 7.14
N PRO A 237 -16.93 -15.67 6.30
CA PRO A 237 -15.57 -15.40 5.84
C PRO A 237 -14.61 -15.00 6.97
N LEU A 238 -15.06 -14.22 7.95
CA LEU A 238 -14.23 -13.82 9.08
C LEU A 238 -13.86 -15.00 9.97
N LEU A 239 -14.81 -15.87 10.31
CA LEU A 239 -14.57 -17.08 11.11
C LEU A 239 -13.65 -18.04 10.36
N ALA A 240 -13.88 -18.24 9.06
CA ALA A 240 -13.02 -19.08 8.24
C ALA A 240 -11.58 -18.51 8.19
N SER A 241 -11.42 -17.21 7.99
CA SER A 241 -10.10 -16.58 8.00
C SER A 241 -9.42 -16.63 9.37
N ALA A 242 -10.19 -16.52 10.46
CA ALA A 242 -9.71 -16.65 11.84
C ALA A 242 -9.20 -18.07 12.17
N ILE A 243 -9.58 -19.06 11.39
CA ILE A 243 -9.05 -20.44 11.49
C ILE A 243 -7.87 -20.62 10.52
N LEU A 244 -8.03 -20.19 9.26
CA LEU A 244 -7.05 -20.47 8.20
C LEU A 244 -5.74 -19.70 8.38
N ILE A 245 -5.80 -18.45 8.85
CA ILE A 245 -4.59 -17.63 9.05
C ILE A 245 -3.74 -18.16 10.22
N PRO A 246 -4.27 -18.46 11.42
CA PRO A 246 -3.50 -19.14 12.47
C PRO A 246 -2.98 -20.52 12.06
N ALA A 247 -3.78 -21.30 11.31
CA ALA A 247 -3.34 -22.57 10.75
C ALA A 247 -2.14 -22.38 9.80
N PHE A 248 -2.15 -21.35 8.96
CA PHE A 248 -1.00 -20.98 8.14
C PHE A 248 0.22 -20.59 9.00
N VAL A 249 0.05 -19.78 10.02
CA VAL A 249 1.13 -19.37 10.93
C VAL A 249 1.78 -20.58 11.58
N TRP A 250 0.96 -21.50 12.13
CA TRP A 250 1.45 -22.72 12.73
C TRP A 250 2.18 -23.61 11.72
N HIS A 251 1.61 -23.80 10.52
CA HIS A 251 2.25 -24.56 9.43
C HIS A 251 3.59 -23.93 9.00
N ALA A 252 3.64 -22.60 8.81
CA ALA A 252 4.83 -21.88 8.34
C ALA A 252 5.97 -21.96 9.35
N LEU A 253 5.68 -21.86 10.66
CA LEU A 253 6.69 -21.93 11.72
C LEU A 253 7.30 -23.34 11.84
N GLY A 254 6.54 -24.39 11.54
CA GLY A 254 7.01 -25.78 11.57
C GLY A 254 7.78 -26.23 10.32
N ARG A 255 7.80 -25.41 9.23
CA ARG A 255 8.36 -25.82 7.94
C ARG A 255 9.74 -25.21 7.69
N LYS A 256 10.66 -25.97 7.07
CA LYS A 256 12.01 -25.49 6.71
C LYS A 256 11.98 -24.43 5.57
N ALA A 257 11.07 -24.59 4.60
CA ALA A 257 10.87 -23.68 3.47
C ALA A 257 9.37 -23.37 3.34
N PRO A 258 8.82 -22.48 4.18
CA PRO A 258 7.42 -22.05 4.09
C PRO A 258 7.18 -21.14 2.89
N LEU A 259 5.91 -20.88 2.56
CA LEU A 259 5.52 -19.92 1.53
C LEU A 259 6.00 -18.50 1.87
N LEU A 260 5.83 -18.09 3.14
CA LEU A 260 6.35 -16.86 3.72
C LEU A 260 7.13 -17.23 5.00
N ASP A 261 8.37 -16.77 5.11
CA ASP A 261 9.18 -17.04 6.30
C ASP A 261 8.84 -16.08 7.43
N LEU A 262 7.95 -16.51 8.32
CA LEU A 262 7.52 -15.72 9.49
C LEU A 262 8.62 -15.56 10.55
N ARG A 263 9.74 -16.27 10.43
CA ARG A 263 10.88 -16.11 11.35
C ARG A 263 11.55 -14.75 11.22
N LEU A 264 11.31 -14.03 10.12
CA LEU A 264 11.76 -12.64 9.94
C LEU A 264 11.26 -11.72 11.07
N TYR A 265 10.08 -11.99 11.64
CA TYR A 265 9.53 -11.24 12.78
C TYR A 265 10.30 -11.44 14.10
N ARG A 266 11.26 -12.36 14.17
CA ARG A 266 12.18 -12.45 15.30
C ARG A 266 13.20 -11.30 15.31
N GLN A 267 13.43 -10.67 14.17
CA GLN A 267 14.25 -9.47 14.07
C GLN A 267 13.41 -8.26 14.51
N GLY A 268 13.77 -7.66 15.65
CA GLY A 268 12.99 -6.58 16.27
C GLY A 268 12.77 -5.37 15.35
N THR A 269 13.75 -5.02 14.52
CA THR A 269 13.63 -3.94 13.53
C THR A 269 12.57 -4.26 12.47
N TYR A 270 12.58 -5.49 11.95
CA TYR A 270 11.59 -5.91 10.94
C TYR A 270 10.19 -6.00 11.54
N ALA A 271 10.05 -6.57 12.73
CA ALA A 271 8.76 -6.72 13.42
C ALA A 271 8.14 -5.36 13.76
N SER A 272 8.92 -4.46 14.36
CA SER A 272 8.43 -3.12 14.74
C SER A 272 8.07 -2.28 13.51
N ALA A 273 8.89 -2.28 12.47
CA ALA A 273 8.60 -1.58 11.22
C ALA A 273 7.34 -2.15 10.52
N SER A 274 7.14 -3.46 10.56
CA SER A 274 5.94 -4.13 10.03
C SER A 274 4.67 -3.69 10.77
N LEU A 275 4.73 -3.54 12.11
CA LEU A 275 3.62 -3.02 12.91
C LEU A 275 3.34 -1.55 12.62
N VAL A 276 4.38 -0.72 12.41
CA VAL A 276 4.19 0.67 11.97
C VAL A 276 3.43 0.70 10.64
N LEU A 277 3.84 -0.11 9.66
CA LEU A 277 3.17 -0.19 8.36
C LEU A 277 1.73 -0.71 8.44
N PHE A 278 1.45 -1.63 9.36
CA PHE A 278 0.09 -2.12 9.61
C PHE A 278 -0.83 -0.99 10.10
N PHE A 279 -0.43 -0.24 11.14
CA PHE A 279 -1.24 0.86 11.66
C PHE A 279 -1.35 2.03 10.69
N LEU A 280 -0.26 2.35 9.97
CA LEU A 280 -0.30 3.36 8.90
C LEU A 280 -1.22 2.94 7.76
N GLY A 281 -1.21 1.66 7.38
CA GLY A 281 -2.15 1.11 6.41
C GLY A 281 -3.60 1.28 6.89
N ALA A 282 -3.89 0.93 8.15
CA ALA A 282 -5.22 1.06 8.73
C ALA A 282 -5.72 2.52 8.73
N ALA A 283 -4.88 3.46 9.14
CA ALA A 283 -5.24 4.87 9.18
C ALA A 283 -5.38 5.50 7.78
N LEU A 284 -4.47 5.15 6.85
CA LEU A 284 -4.43 5.72 5.51
C LEU A 284 -5.62 5.26 4.67
N PHE A 285 -5.83 3.94 4.54
CA PHE A 285 -6.89 3.40 3.68
C PHE A 285 -8.29 3.73 4.20
N GLY A 286 -8.47 3.78 5.51
CA GLY A 286 -9.73 4.24 6.10
C GLY A 286 -10.03 5.71 5.79
N ALA A 287 -9.04 6.59 5.92
CA ALA A 287 -9.20 8.01 5.62
C ALA A 287 -9.38 8.32 4.12
N ILE A 288 -8.80 7.50 3.23
CA ILE A 288 -8.99 7.60 1.76
C ILE A 288 -10.46 7.46 1.38
N ILE A 289 -11.27 6.75 2.16
CA ILE A 289 -12.71 6.62 1.88
C ILE A 289 -13.52 7.75 2.54
N LEU A 290 -13.17 8.15 3.75
CA LEU A 290 -13.94 9.14 4.52
C LEU A 290 -13.95 10.54 3.88
N LEU A 291 -12.78 11.03 3.47
CA LEU A 291 -12.66 12.39 2.95
C LEU A 291 -13.41 12.62 1.63
N PRO A 292 -13.30 11.72 0.62
CA PRO A 292 -14.12 11.85 -0.59
C PRO A 292 -15.62 11.84 -0.31
N LEU A 293 -16.08 10.95 0.57
CA LEU A 293 -17.50 10.88 0.94
C LEU A 293 -17.95 12.17 1.63
N TYR A 294 -17.15 12.74 2.53
CA TYR A 294 -17.45 14.03 3.14
C TYR A 294 -17.57 15.14 2.10
N PHE A 295 -16.63 15.25 1.16
CA PHE A 295 -16.68 16.28 0.12
C PHE A 295 -17.90 16.13 -0.78
N GLN A 296 -18.26 14.91 -1.15
CA GLN A 296 -19.41 14.66 -2.02
C GLN A 296 -20.75 14.76 -1.29
N GLN A 297 -20.90 14.13 -0.12
CA GLN A 297 -22.19 14.02 0.57
C GLN A 297 -22.52 15.24 1.45
N VAL A 298 -21.53 15.85 2.08
CA VAL A 298 -21.73 17.01 2.96
C VAL A 298 -21.53 18.32 2.25
N ARG A 299 -20.55 18.39 1.36
CA ARG A 299 -20.17 19.62 0.66
C ARG A 299 -20.81 19.74 -0.73
N GLY A 300 -21.35 18.65 -1.29
CA GLY A 300 -21.94 18.63 -2.62
C GLY A 300 -20.92 18.80 -3.76
N GLU A 301 -19.62 18.55 -3.48
CA GLU A 301 -18.56 18.70 -4.47
C GLU A 301 -18.65 17.61 -5.54
N SER A 302 -18.31 17.93 -6.78
CA SER A 302 -18.25 16.96 -7.86
C SER A 302 -17.10 15.95 -7.61
N VAL A 303 -17.13 14.82 -8.31
CA VAL A 303 -16.07 13.80 -8.24
C VAL A 303 -14.69 14.39 -8.63
N ILE A 304 -14.68 15.27 -9.64
CA ILE A 304 -13.46 15.93 -10.13
C ILE A 304 -12.93 16.90 -9.06
N ASP A 305 -13.81 17.75 -8.51
CA ASP A 305 -13.42 18.70 -7.47
C ASP A 305 -12.96 17.98 -6.21
N THR A 306 -13.61 16.89 -5.82
CA THR A 306 -13.18 16.00 -4.74
C THR A 306 -11.77 15.49 -4.98
N GLY A 307 -11.44 15.04 -6.20
CA GLY A 307 -10.09 14.62 -6.56
C GLY A 307 -9.06 15.73 -6.41
N LEU A 308 -9.39 16.94 -6.85
CA LEU A 308 -8.53 18.13 -6.70
C LEU A 308 -8.35 18.52 -5.23
N LEU A 309 -9.40 18.44 -4.41
CA LEU A 309 -9.33 18.73 -2.98
C LEU A 309 -8.48 17.72 -2.19
N LEU A 310 -8.32 16.49 -2.68
CA LEU A 310 -7.40 15.50 -2.12
C LEU A 310 -5.95 15.68 -2.60
N GLY A 311 -5.75 16.41 -3.69
CA GLY A 311 -4.44 16.69 -4.30
C GLY A 311 -3.37 17.20 -3.33
N PRO A 312 -3.67 18.16 -2.45
CA PRO A 312 -2.70 18.70 -1.49
C PRO A 312 -2.04 17.64 -0.61
N GLN A 313 -2.77 16.61 -0.17
CA GLN A 313 -2.18 15.51 0.62
C GLN A 313 -1.10 14.77 -0.17
N GLY A 314 -1.39 14.43 -1.43
CA GLY A 314 -0.41 13.76 -2.29
C GLY A 314 0.80 14.62 -2.61
N LEU A 315 0.59 15.93 -2.83
CA LEU A 315 1.69 16.88 -3.03
C LEU A 315 2.59 16.95 -1.80
N GLY A 316 2.03 17.00 -0.59
CA GLY A 316 2.79 16.97 0.66
C GLY A 316 3.65 15.72 0.78
N MET A 317 3.08 14.55 0.47
CA MET A 317 3.81 13.27 0.46
C MET A 317 4.92 13.27 -0.59
N ALA A 318 4.62 13.65 -1.82
CA ALA A 318 5.56 13.66 -2.93
C ALA A 318 6.74 14.60 -2.69
N LEU A 319 6.48 15.79 -2.13
CA LEU A 319 7.51 16.79 -1.83
C LEU A 319 8.53 16.27 -0.80
N MET A 320 8.09 15.49 0.18
CA MET A 320 8.96 14.98 1.24
C MET A 320 9.79 13.76 0.83
N MET A 321 9.35 12.97 -0.15
CA MET A 321 10.01 11.73 -0.55
C MET A 321 11.52 11.87 -0.84
N PRO A 322 12.00 12.87 -1.61
CA PRO A 322 13.44 13.02 -1.88
C PRO A 322 14.27 13.34 -0.64
N PHE A 323 13.66 13.99 0.35
CA PHE A 323 14.34 14.37 1.61
C PHE A 323 14.38 13.19 2.57
N VAL A 324 13.30 12.43 2.67
CA VAL A 324 13.17 11.27 3.56
C VAL A 324 14.29 10.25 3.33
N GLY A 325 14.59 9.90 2.08
CA GLY A 325 15.63 8.93 1.78
C GLY A 325 17.01 9.33 2.34
N ARG A 326 17.38 10.62 2.26
CA ARG A 326 18.64 11.13 2.83
C ARG A 326 18.62 11.18 4.36
N MET A 327 17.47 11.46 4.94
CA MET A 327 17.32 11.55 6.39
C MET A 327 17.32 10.18 7.05
N VAL A 328 16.74 9.15 6.40
CA VAL A 328 16.78 7.75 6.89
C VAL A 328 18.23 7.27 7.04
N ASP A 329 19.07 7.58 6.06
CA ASP A 329 20.48 7.18 6.09
C ASP A 329 21.23 7.81 7.29
N LYS A 330 20.86 9.05 7.70
CA LYS A 330 21.51 9.80 8.79
C LYS A 330 20.93 9.46 10.16
N VAL A 331 19.62 9.54 10.30
CA VAL A 331 18.93 9.52 11.62
C VAL A 331 18.37 8.12 11.92
N GLY A 332 18.06 7.34 10.90
CA GLY A 332 17.37 6.05 11.01
C GLY A 332 15.89 6.15 10.69
N GLY A 333 15.26 4.99 10.49
CA GLY A 333 13.84 4.92 10.10
C GLY A 333 12.89 5.17 11.27
N GLY A 334 13.23 4.69 12.47
CA GLY A 334 12.37 4.79 13.65
C GLY A 334 12.06 6.22 14.08
N PRO A 335 13.07 7.09 14.33
CA PRO A 335 12.82 8.48 14.72
C PRO A 335 12.03 9.27 13.66
N LEU A 336 12.31 9.05 12.38
CA LEU A 336 11.59 9.71 11.29
C LEU A 336 10.14 9.23 11.21
N ALA A 337 9.90 7.94 11.35
CA ALA A 337 8.54 7.40 11.38
C ALA A 337 7.74 7.97 12.56
N PHE A 338 8.38 8.12 13.74
CA PHE A 338 7.75 8.74 14.90
C PHE A 338 7.34 10.19 14.63
N ILE A 339 8.25 11.02 14.07
CA ILE A 339 7.97 12.41 13.70
C ILE A 339 6.84 12.46 12.66
N GLY A 340 6.88 11.60 11.64
CA GLY A 340 5.85 11.53 10.62
C GLY A 340 4.46 11.20 11.19
N VAL A 341 4.37 10.22 12.10
CA VAL A 341 3.12 9.89 12.80
C VAL A 341 2.66 11.07 13.66
N ALA A 342 3.55 11.71 14.42
CA ALA A 342 3.21 12.88 15.24
C ALA A 342 2.65 14.03 14.41
N VAL A 343 3.28 14.36 13.26
CA VAL A 343 2.77 15.38 12.32
C VAL A 343 1.41 14.97 11.77
N THR A 344 1.22 13.70 11.41
CA THR A 344 -0.06 13.17 10.91
C THR A 344 -1.17 13.30 11.96
N LEU A 345 -0.86 13.05 13.23
CA LEU A 345 -1.80 13.20 14.35
C LEU A 345 -2.20 14.66 14.54
N VAL A 346 -1.22 15.58 14.62
CA VAL A 346 -1.48 17.01 14.79
C VAL A 346 -2.32 17.55 13.63
N ALA A 347 -1.98 17.21 12.38
CA ALA A 347 -2.76 17.59 11.21
C ALA A 347 -4.13 16.87 11.15
N GLY A 348 -4.28 15.72 11.79
CA GLY A 348 -5.55 15.00 11.89
C GLY A 348 -6.59 15.73 12.73
N VAL A 349 -6.18 16.44 13.78
CA VAL A 349 -7.11 17.13 14.72
C VAL A 349 -8.02 18.15 13.99
N PRO A 350 -7.51 19.10 13.19
CA PRO A 350 -8.37 19.99 12.41
C PRO A 350 -9.31 19.25 11.45
N LEU A 351 -8.88 18.12 10.89
CA LEU A 351 -9.73 17.28 10.02
C LEU A 351 -10.84 16.59 10.84
N ALA A 352 -10.59 16.22 12.08
CA ALA A 352 -11.63 15.64 12.94
C ALA A 352 -12.64 16.68 13.46
N LEU A 353 -12.30 17.97 13.38
CA LEU A 353 -13.17 19.10 13.76
C LEU A 353 -13.89 19.73 12.56
N ILE A 354 -14.00 19.00 11.44
CA ILE A 354 -14.67 19.51 10.22
C ILE A 354 -16.15 19.74 10.46
N GLY A 355 -16.65 20.86 9.92
CA GLY A 355 -18.07 21.22 9.88
C GLY A 355 -18.58 21.36 8.45
N ALA A 356 -19.90 21.55 8.29
CA ALA A 356 -20.53 21.70 6.99
C ALA A 356 -19.99 22.91 6.16
N HIS A 357 -19.40 23.89 6.80
CA HIS A 357 -18.91 25.13 6.14
C HIS A 357 -17.41 25.39 6.34
N THR A 358 -16.65 24.38 6.78
CA THR A 358 -15.19 24.55 6.93
C THR A 358 -14.55 24.97 5.61
N SER A 359 -13.64 25.96 5.64
CA SER A 359 -12.96 26.46 4.46
C SER A 359 -12.22 25.35 3.70
N LEU A 360 -12.48 25.18 2.40
CA LEU A 360 -11.82 24.20 1.55
C LEU A 360 -10.32 24.48 1.43
N VAL A 361 -9.90 25.76 1.40
CA VAL A 361 -8.49 26.15 1.38
C VAL A 361 -7.79 25.72 2.66
N TRP A 362 -8.44 25.89 3.82
CA TRP A 362 -7.92 25.42 5.10
C TRP A 362 -7.78 23.89 5.12
N LEU A 363 -8.80 23.17 4.65
CA LEU A 363 -8.75 21.70 4.54
C LEU A 363 -7.63 21.23 3.61
N GLY A 364 -7.41 21.94 2.50
CA GLY A 364 -6.30 21.68 1.58
C GLY A 364 -4.94 21.85 2.27
N PHE A 365 -4.75 22.93 3.02
CA PHE A 365 -3.53 23.17 3.80
C PHE A 365 -3.30 22.07 4.84
N VAL A 366 -4.32 21.74 5.63
CA VAL A 366 -4.22 20.68 6.64
C VAL A 366 -3.91 19.31 6.01
N GLN A 367 -4.53 18.99 4.87
CA GLN A 367 -4.22 17.77 4.13
C GLN A 367 -2.79 17.78 3.58
N PHE A 368 -2.28 18.90 3.11
CA PHE A 368 -0.89 19.03 2.68
C PHE A 368 0.08 18.72 3.83
N VAL A 369 -0.13 19.28 5.01
CA VAL A 369 0.69 19.00 6.21
C VAL A 369 0.57 17.55 6.63
N ARG A 370 -0.65 16.98 6.59
CA ARG A 370 -0.87 15.56 6.84
C ARG A 370 -0.13 14.67 5.84
N GLY A 371 -0.11 15.06 4.58
CA GLY A 371 0.64 14.38 3.53
C GLY A 371 2.14 14.33 3.82
N ILE A 372 2.73 15.44 4.27
CA ILE A 372 4.11 15.50 4.76
C ILE A 372 4.33 14.46 5.87
N GLY A 373 3.45 14.43 6.88
CA GLY A 373 3.53 13.47 7.98
C GLY A 373 3.51 12.02 7.52
N ILE A 374 2.57 11.66 6.64
CA ILE A 374 2.46 10.30 6.07
C ILE A 374 3.74 9.92 5.31
N GLY A 375 4.30 10.83 4.50
CA GLY A 375 5.55 10.61 3.79
C GLY A 375 6.72 10.32 4.74
N PHE A 376 6.83 11.06 5.84
CA PHE A 376 7.83 10.84 6.89
C PHE A 376 7.58 9.59 7.73
N ALA A 377 6.36 9.05 7.78
CA ALA A 377 6.05 7.85 8.54
C ALA A 377 6.27 6.57 7.71
N PHE A 378 5.70 6.55 6.50
CA PHE A 378 5.59 5.32 5.70
C PHE A 378 6.94 4.84 5.14
N MET A 379 7.66 5.73 4.43
CA MET A 379 8.89 5.33 3.74
C MET A 379 10.03 4.97 4.69
N PRO A 380 10.29 5.72 5.77
CA PRO A 380 11.32 5.33 6.73
C PRO A 380 11.06 3.96 7.35
N ALA A 381 9.81 3.66 7.72
CA ALA A 381 9.46 2.35 8.27
C ALA A 381 9.69 1.22 7.24
N PHE A 382 9.29 1.43 5.98
CA PHE A 382 9.47 0.44 4.92
C PHE A 382 10.96 0.18 4.62
N VAL A 383 11.76 1.25 4.53
CA VAL A 383 13.20 1.15 4.30
C VAL A 383 13.89 0.45 5.47
N ALA A 384 13.56 0.81 6.73
CA ALA A 384 14.11 0.21 7.93
C ALA A 384 13.81 -1.30 7.98
N ALA A 385 12.60 -1.72 7.61
CA ALA A 385 12.24 -3.13 7.56
C ALA A 385 13.14 -3.92 6.61
N LEU A 386 13.36 -3.42 5.40
CA LEU A 386 14.17 -4.11 4.40
C LEU A 386 15.67 -4.01 4.67
N ALA A 387 16.16 -2.88 5.19
CA ALA A 387 17.59 -2.67 5.51
C ALA A 387 18.08 -3.54 6.68
N ALA A 388 17.17 -4.04 7.51
CA ALA A 388 17.50 -4.96 8.60
C ALA A 388 17.83 -6.39 8.12
N LEU A 389 17.50 -6.72 6.87
CA LEU A 389 17.50 -8.08 6.35
C LEU A 389 18.67 -8.33 5.39
N GLU A 390 19.06 -9.60 5.29
CA GLU A 390 20.00 -10.06 4.27
C GLU A 390 19.33 -10.12 2.89
N ARG A 391 20.14 -9.99 1.82
CA ARG A 391 19.63 -10.06 0.42
C ARG A 391 18.79 -11.30 0.15
N GLN A 392 19.16 -12.44 0.74
CA GLN A 392 18.44 -13.71 0.55
C GLN A 392 17.03 -13.69 1.17
N GLN A 393 16.78 -12.82 2.15
CA GLN A 393 15.51 -12.69 2.88
C GLN A 393 14.55 -11.69 2.21
N LEU A 394 15.04 -10.79 1.35
CA LEU A 394 14.25 -9.76 0.69
C LEU A 394 13.05 -10.31 -0.11
N PRO A 395 13.16 -11.45 -0.83
CA PRO A 395 12.02 -12.03 -1.55
C PRO A 395 10.84 -12.42 -0.65
N ASP A 396 11.10 -12.77 0.61
CA ASP A 396 10.05 -13.10 1.58
C ASP A 396 9.53 -11.86 2.31
N ALA A 397 10.38 -10.86 2.52
CA ALA A 397 10.07 -9.68 3.30
C ALA A 397 9.08 -8.74 2.58
N SER A 398 9.34 -8.39 1.32
CA SER A 398 8.50 -7.44 0.58
C SER A 398 7.03 -7.89 0.47
N PRO A 399 6.71 -9.16 0.13
CA PRO A 399 5.32 -9.63 0.15
C PRO A 399 4.67 -9.54 1.52
N GLN A 400 5.38 -9.88 2.61
CA GLN A 400 4.85 -9.84 3.96
C GLN A 400 4.49 -8.41 4.39
N LEU A 401 5.34 -7.42 4.10
CA LEU A 401 5.05 -6.00 4.37
C LEU A 401 3.80 -5.53 3.62
N ASN A 402 3.68 -5.89 2.33
CA ASN A 402 2.51 -5.54 1.52
C ASN A 402 1.22 -6.22 2.03
N VAL A 403 1.28 -7.51 2.41
CA VAL A 403 0.14 -8.23 3.01
C VAL A 403 -0.29 -7.53 4.29
N LEU A 404 0.65 -7.27 5.21
CA LEU A 404 0.35 -6.70 6.52
C LEU A 404 -0.25 -5.30 6.42
N MET A 405 0.29 -4.46 5.52
CA MET A 405 -0.25 -3.13 5.23
C MET A 405 -1.70 -3.21 4.68
N ARG A 406 -1.98 -4.17 3.79
CA ARG A 406 -3.33 -4.36 3.22
C ARG A 406 -4.32 -4.88 4.26
N VAL A 407 -3.89 -5.83 5.10
CA VAL A 407 -4.72 -6.32 6.22
C VAL A 407 -5.03 -5.18 7.17
N GLY A 408 -4.03 -4.38 7.55
CA GLY A 408 -4.25 -3.15 8.33
C GLY A 408 -5.27 -2.24 7.65
N GLY A 409 -5.07 -1.97 6.35
CA GLY A 409 -5.98 -1.14 5.54
C GLY A 409 -7.41 -1.65 5.55
N SER A 410 -7.64 -2.94 5.35
CA SER A 410 -8.98 -3.55 5.37
C SER A 410 -9.63 -3.43 6.75
N ILE A 411 -8.88 -3.66 7.83
CA ILE A 411 -9.37 -3.51 9.19
C ILE A 411 -9.71 -2.03 9.47
N GLY A 412 -8.82 -1.11 9.12
CA GLY A 412 -9.05 0.32 9.32
C GLY A 412 -10.29 0.82 8.59
N THR A 413 -10.45 0.43 7.32
CA THR A 413 -11.64 0.76 6.51
C THR A 413 -12.91 0.22 7.15
N ALA A 414 -12.93 -1.05 7.59
CA ALA A 414 -14.08 -1.66 8.24
C ALA A 414 -14.44 -0.95 9.54
N VAL A 415 -13.47 -0.67 10.41
CA VAL A 415 -13.68 0.05 11.66
C VAL A 415 -14.27 1.43 11.41
N LEU A 416 -13.67 2.20 10.49
CA LEU A 416 -14.10 3.57 10.22
C LEU A 416 -15.48 3.62 9.54
N ALA A 417 -15.81 2.64 8.68
CA ALA A 417 -17.15 2.52 8.09
C ALA A 417 -18.22 2.28 9.16
N VAL A 418 -18.00 1.33 10.07
CA VAL A 418 -18.94 1.05 11.19
C VAL A 418 -19.08 2.27 12.12
N VAL A 419 -17.97 2.93 12.42
CA VAL A 419 -18.02 4.14 13.29
C VAL A 419 -18.81 5.25 12.60
N LEU A 420 -18.56 5.49 11.31
CA LEU A 420 -19.29 6.51 10.54
C LEU A 420 -20.80 6.20 10.51
N GLU A 421 -21.16 4.97 10.18
CA GLU A 421 -22.55 4.55 10.11
C GLU A 421 -23.28 4.72 11.46
N ARG A 422 -22.67 4.25 12.55
CA ARG A 422 -23.23 4.43 13.90
C ARG A 422 -23.35 5.90 14.28
N ALA A 423 -22.38 6.73 13.89
CA ALA A 423 -22.42 8.16 14.15
C ALA A 423 -23.53 8.85 13.34
N ILE A 424 -23.76 8.45 12.09
CA ILE A 424 -24.88 8.96 11.27
C ILE A 424 -26.22 8.53 11.86
N LEU A 425 -26.38 7.27 12.26
CA LEU A 425 -27.60 6.77 12.88
C LEU A 425 -27.89 7.49 14.21
N ALA A 426 -26.88 7.78 15.00
CA ALA A 426 -27.00 8.54 16.24
C ALA A 426 -27.40 10.01 16.02
N ALA A 427 -27.12 10.57 14.86
CA ALA A 427 -27.53 11.92 14.47
C ALA A 427 -29.02 12.03 14.10
N GLY A 428 -29.76 10.90 14.01
CA GLY A 428 -31.21 10.84 13.79
C GLY A 428 -31.62 10.45 12.36
N HIS A 429 -32.96 10.32 12.13
CA HIS A 429 -33.53 9.82 10.87
C HIS A 429 -33.41 10.81 9.69
N ALA A 430 -33.20 12.10 9.95
CA ALA A 430 -32.98 13.14 8.94
C ALA A 430 -31.91 14.11 9.45
N PRO A 431 -30.64 13.69 9.50
CA PRO A 431 -29.58 14.52 10.08
C PRO A 431 -29.35 15.76 9.23
N SER A 432 -29.14 16.91 9.89
CA SER A 432 -28.70 18.12 9.21
C SER A 432 -27.31 17.94 8.62
N ALA A 433 -26.91 18.76 7.64
CA ALA A 433 -25.56 18.76 7.09
C ALA A 433 -24.48 18.89 8.20
N ALA A 434 -24.78 19.66 9.24
CA ALA A 434 -23.90 19.78 10.42
C ALA A 434 -23.82 18.46 11.21
N GLY A 435 -24.92 17.75 11.38
CA GLY A 435 -24.94 16.44 12.04
C GLY A 435 -24.16 15.38 11.26
N VAL A 436 -24.31 15.35 9.93
CA VAL A 436 -23.53 14.45 9.07
C VAL A 436 -22.04 14.81 9.12
N ALA A 437 -21.68 16.10 9.06
CA ALA A 437 -20.29 16.54 9.19
C ALA A 437 -19.67 16.09 10.53
N ALA A 438 -20.43 16.21 11.63
CA ALA A 438 -19.98 15.74 12.96
C ALA A 438 -19.76 14.23 13.01
N ALA A 439 -20.59 13.44 12.28
CA ALA A 439 -20.38 11.99 12.16
C ALA A 439 -19.06 11.66 11.43
N TYR A 440 -18.72 12.38 10.36
CA TYR A 440 -17.40 12.26 9.71
C TYR A 440 -16.26 12.66 10.65
N GLY A 441 -16.45 13.74 11.44
CA GLY A 441 -15.51 14.14 12.49
C GLY A 441 -15.25 13.02 13.49
N THR A 442 -16.32 12.36 13.96
CA THR A 442 -16.22 11.20 14.87
C THR A 442 -15.39 10.07 14.24
N ALA A 443 -15.65 9.71 12.99
CA ALA A 443 -14.87 8.67 12.30
C ALA A 443 -13.40 9.10 12.13
N LEU A 444 -13.12 10.38 11.89
CA LEU A 444 -11.74 10.88 11.77
C LEU A 444 -11.02 10.89 13.13
N TRP A 445 -11.71 11.08 14.27
CA TRP A 445 -11.12 10.88 15.59
C TRP A 445 -10.65 9.42 15.79
N TRP A 446 -11.42 8.44 15.33
CA TRP A 446 -10.98 7.05 15.35
C TRP A 446 -9.77 6.80 14.45
N SER A 447 -9.70 7.44 13.28
CA SER A 447 -8.51 7.39 12.41
C SER A 447 -7.27 7.96 13.11
N ILE A 448 -7.43 9.03 13.90
CA ILE A 448 -6.36 9.58 14.75
C ILE A 448 -5.94 8.56 15.81
N GLY A 449 -6.90 7.92 16.50
CA GLY A 449 -6.61 6.87 17.48
C GLY A 449 -5.83 5.69 16.90
N ILE A 450 -6.22 5.22 15.72
CA ILE A 450 -5.49 4.17 14.98
C ILE A 450 -4.07 4.65 14.63
N SER A 451 -3.92 5.88 14.16
CA SER A 451 -2.60 6.47 13.86
C SER A 451 -1.75 6.59 15.13
N ALA A 452 -2.33 6.98 16.26
CA ALA A 452 -1.63 7.10 17.53
C ALA A 452 -1.09 5.75 18.03
N ALA A 453 -1.80 4.65 17.76
CA ALA A 453 -1.33 3.31 18.07
C ALA A 453 -0.01 2.95 17.37
N ALA A 454 0.33 3.61 16.25
CA ALA A 454 1.62 3.45 15.58
C ALA A 454 2.80 4.04 16.36
N LEU A 455 2.59 4.96 17.30
CA LEU A 455 3.67 5.59 18.08
C LEU A 455 4.47 4.56 18.88
N GLY A 456 3.80 3.60 19.53
CA GLY A 456 4.47 2.53 20.27
C GLY A 456 5.44 1.71 19.39
N PRO A 457 4.98 1.14 18.28
CA PRO A 457 5.86 0.52 17.29
C PRO A 457 6.98 1.43 16.75
N CYS A 458 6.77 2.74 16.56
CA CYS A 458 7.83 3.67 16.14
C CYS A 458 8.93 3.81 17.20
N VAL A 459 8.56 3.87 18.49
CA VAL A 459 9.53 3.87 19.59
C VAL A 459 10.28 2.54 19.62
N TRP A 460 9.57 1.41 19.51
CA TRP A 460 10.22 0.10 19.44
C TRP A 460 11.19 0.00 18.27
N LEU A 461 10.79 0.48 17.08
CA LEU A 461 11.64 0.53 15.89
C LEU A 461 12.93 1.32 16.17
N THR A 462 12.79 2.50 16.79
CA THR A 462 13.95 3.34 17.16
C THR A 462 14.91 2.61 18.10
N LEU A 463 14.40 1.92 19.11
CA LEU A 463 15.20 1.17 20.07
C LEU A 463 15.86 -0.04 19.40
N ALA A 464 15.14 -0.77 18.56
CA ALA A 464 15.65 -1.93 17.83
C ALA A 464 16.77 -1.54 16.85
N GLU A 465 16.62 -0.43 16.11
CA GLU A 465 17.69 0.10 15.25
C GLU A 465 18.95 0.49 16.03
N ARG A 466 18.76 1.14 17.18
CA ARG A 466 19.90 1.52 18.06
C ARG A 466 20.63 0.29 18.58
N SER A 467 19.89 -0.73 19.04
CA SER A 467 20.49 -2.00 19.50
C SER A 467 21.26 -2.71 18.39
N ALA A 468 20.68 -2.80 17.19
CA ALA A 468 21.33 -3.41 16.03
C ALA A 468 22.60 -2.66 15.60
N ARG A 469 22.61 -1.32 15.68
CA ARG A 469 23.79 -0.50 15.39
C ARG A 469 24.89 -0.71 16.45
N ARG A 470 24.53 -0.81 17.73
CA ARG A 470 25.48 -1.09 18.81
C ARG A 470 26.17 -2.45 18.65
N ALA A 471 25.38 -3.52 18.42
CA ALA A 471 25.90 -4.85 18.19
C ALA A 471 26.88 -4.89 17.00
N ARG A 472 26.56 -4.24 15.89
CA ARG A 472 27.47 -4.16 14.72
C ARG A 472 28.76 -3.41 15.01
N ARG A 473 28.76 -2.41 15.90
CA ARG A 473 29.98 -1.70 16.33
C ARG A 473 30.83 -2.58 17.20
N GLU A 474 30.23 -3.25 18.17
CA GLU A 474 30.94 -4.19 19.07
C GLU A 474 31.60 -5.33 18.26
N ASP A 475 30.93 -5.88 17.27
CA ASP A 475 31.47 -6.89 16.38
C ASP A 475 32.63 -6.35 15.51
N ALA A 476 32.55 -5.10 15.03
CA ALA A 476 33.59 -4.45 14.24
C ALA A 476 34.84 -4.16 15.12
N ASP A 477 34.62 -3.69 16.34
CA ASP A 477 35.71 -3.45 17.32
C ASP A 477 36.40 -4.74 17.70
N ALA A 478 35.63 -5.82 17.91
CA ALA A 478 36.17 -7.15 18.23
C ALA A 478 36.95 -7.77 17.05
N ALA A 479 36.60 -7.43 15.80
CA ALA A 479 37.28 -7.91 14.60
C ALA A 479 38.55 -7.10 14.24
N GLY A 480 38.92 -6.06 15.00
CA GLY A 480 40.11 -5.23 14.77
C GLY A 480 40.05 -4.38 13.49
N GLY A 481 38.84 -4.16 12.96
CA GLY A 481 38.61 -3.34 11.77
C GLY A 481 38.69 -1.83 12.08
N PRO A 482 39.06 -0.97 11.08
CA PRO A 482 39.06 0.47 11.29
C PRO A 482 37.63 0.95 11.50
N LEU A 483 37.42 1.68 12.60
CA LEU A 483 36.17 2.37 12.92
C LEU A 483 35.88 3.42 11.82
N GLU A 484 34.86 3.22 11.02
CA GLU A 484 34.25 4.36 10.31
C GLU A 484 33.64 5.29 11.39
N PRO A 485 34.06 6.54 11.49
CA PRO A 485 33.59 7.46 12.52
C PRO A 485 32.09 7.67 12.38
N PRO A 486 31.34 7.77 13.48
CA PRO A 486 29.91 8.01 13.46
C PRO A 486 29.63 9.38 12.85
N LEU A 487 28.81 9.42 11.82
CA LEU A 487 28.37 10.67 11.15
C LEU A 487 27.57 11.63 12.08
N VAL A 488 27.39 11.30 13.35
CA VAL A 488 26.57 12.05 14.31
C VAL A 488 27.40 12.91 15.28
N GLU A 489 28.71 12.68 15.48
CA GLU A 489 29.51 13.49 16.41
C GLU A 489 30.18 14.72 15.79
N ALA A 490 30.04 14.93 14.47
CA ALA A 490 30.59 16.11 13.80
C ALA A 490 29.58 17.27 13.64
N ALA A 491 28.43 17.21 14.32
CA ALA A 491 27.35 18.21 14.20
C ALA A 491 26.75 18.64 15.56
N LEU A 492 27.56 18.64 16.64
CA LEU A 492 27.27 19.37 17.89
C LEU A 492 28.29 20.48 18.08
#